data_e8d14363c8f55f884b2f094db942c7ce
#
_entry.id   e8d14363c8f55f884b2f094db942c7ce
#
_cell.length_a   1.000
_cell.length_b   1.000
_cell.length_c   1.000
_cell.angle_alpha   90.00
_cell.angle_beta   90.00
_cell.angle_gamma   90.00
#
_symmetry.space_group_name_H-M   'P 1'
#
loop_
_entity.id
_entity.type
_entity.pdbx_description
1 polymer ?
#
loop_
_entity_poly.entity_id
_entity_poly.type
_entity_poly.pdbx_seq_one_letter_code
_entity_poly.pdbx_strand_id
1 'polypeptide(L)'
;MDVLANSHFGVEDNFSDKEWKFSDILSDQQIRKRWEKIRKFFFLRESTYDMTNRCNVRCEGCYYYKGNKQFAKESGDPNAWRNLMXKEKARGITFVVLAGAEPSLVPELCEVCFQEMPLGAVATNGLKFIPESIDYKIHISVWGNDETSLKIRNAKNMLLRQIENYQNDPRAVFVYTFTRDNIDQVHAVAETLASCGCKLTFNMFSAPVGYNGALRHTVATLHHTRETMIELLGQFPGNILFSHYNAVSHTHQYGLHDLYSCSYPRMNPSTDIGLGRSFRQYRTDLTWXRTVACCVPDTDCXDCRHYAAGSAXVTARMFRHASDPDLFRSWLDYVNTYLAVWVMKYEKGENLINQPVAPPGYAVF
;
A
#
# COMPACT_ATOMS: atom_id res chain seq x y z
N MET A 1 -22.57 11.39 -16.68
CA MET A 1 -23.23 10.10 -16.60
C MET A 1 -22.60 9.29 -15.47
N ASP A 2 -23.28 9.27 -14.35
CA ASP A 2 -22.79 8.67 -13.12
C ASP A 2 -23.28 7.24 -12.92
N VAL A 3 -23.13 6.41 -13.95
CA VAL A 3 -23.56 5.01 -13.87
C VAL A 3 -22.64 4.19 -12.98
N LEU A 4 -21.43 4.71 -12.73
CA LEU A 4 -20.42 3.98 -11.93
C LEU A 4 -20.51 4.27 -10.44
N ALA A 5 -21.31 5.25 -10.03
CA ALA A 5 -21.31 5.67 -8.64
C ALA A 5 -22.04 4.70 -7.72
N ASN A 6 -23.07 4.02 -8.20
CA ASN A 6 -23.98 3.28 -7.33
C ASN A 6 -23.93 1.76 -7.47
N SER A 7 -23.32 1.22 -8.53
CA SER A 7 -23.40 -0.21 -8.79
C SER A 7 -22.24 -1.03 -8.21
N HIS A 8 -21.16 -0.36 -7.79
CA HIS A 8 -19.92 -1.10 -7.46
C HIS A 8 -19.84 -1.59 -6.02
N PHE A 9 -20.67 -1.09 -5.13
CA PHE A 9 -20.50 -1.43 -3.72
C PHE A 9 -21.70 -2.14 -3.08
N GLY A 10 -22.77 -2.38 -3.84
CA GLY A 10 -23.90 -3.20 -3.37
C GLY A 10 -24.53 -2.72 -2.07
N VAL A 11 -24.46 -1.44 -1.80
CA VAL A 11 -25.04 -0.85 -0.60
C VAL A 11 -26.41 -0.30 -1.00
N GLU A 12 -27.45 -0.77 -0.34
CA GLU A 12 -28.71 -0.07 -0.40
C GLU A 12 -28.49 1.32 0.18
N ASP A 13 -28.77 2.33 -0.63
CA ASP A 13 -28.56 3.73 -0.27
C ASP A 13 -29.52 4.11 0.86
N ASN A 14 -29.12 3.86 2.09
CA ASN A 14 -29.75 4.46 3.26
C ASN A 14 -29.04 5.79 3.59
N PHE A 15 -28.80 6.58 2.54
CA PHE A 15 -28.29 7.92 2.78
C PHE A 15 -29.39 8.76 3.45
N SER A 16 -29.06 9.33 4.56
CA SER A 16 -29.85 10.36 5.18
C SER A 16 -30.14 11.44 4.13
N ASP A 17 -31.41 11.84 3.98
CA ASP A 17 -31.79 12.95 3.11
C ASP A 17 -31.19 14.30 3.57
N LYS A 18 -30.45 14.28 4.67
CA LYS A 18 -29.80 15.47 5.20
C LYS A 18 -28.56 15.84 4.40
N GLU A 19 -28.57 17.01 3.83
CA GLU A 19 -27.40 17.57 3.15
C GLU A 19 -26.45 18.15 4.20
N TRP A 20 -25.31 17.48 4.40
CA TRP A 20 -24.30 17.90 5.36
C TRP A 20 -23.34 18.90 4.72
N LYS A 21 -23.08 20.00 5.42
CA LYS A 21 -21.95 20.89 5.07
C LYS A 21 -20.69 20.35 5.76
N PHE A 22 -19.54 20.50 5.13
CA PHE A 22 -18.27 20.05 5.70
C PHE A 22 -18.00 20.68 7.08
N SER A 23 -18.39 21.96 7.25
CA SER A 23 -18.29 22.64 8.55
C SER A 23 -19.11 21.94 9.64
N ASP A 24 -20.27 21.39 9.28
CA ASP A 24 -21.13 20.68 10.24
C ASP A 24 -20.48 19.34 10.65
N ILE A 25 -19.89 18.65 9.69
CA ILE A 25 -19.15 17.42 9.95
C ILE A 25 -17.98 17.72 10.90
N LEU A 26 -17.26 18.80 10.67
CA LEU A 26 -16.13 19.21 11.50
C LEU A 26 -16.55 19.80 12.86
N SER A 27 -17.84 19.97 13.12
CA SER A 27 -18.32 20.37 14.46
C SER A 27 -18.13 19.23 15.47
N ASP A 28 -18.08 17.98 15.01
CA ASP A 28 -17.69 16.84 15.84
C ASP A 28 -16.21 16.96 16.20
N GLN A 29 -15.91 17.07 17.49
CA GLN A 29 -14.55 17.32 17.97
C GLN A 29 -13.59 16.18 17.65
N GLN A 30 -14.06 14.93 17.66
CA GLN A 30 -13.20 13.79 17.35
C GLN A 30 -12.84 13.76 15.86
N ILE A 31 -13.83 14.03 15.01
CA ILE A 31 -13.59 14.15 13.57
C ILE A 31 -12.60 15.29 13.31
N ARG A 32 -12.83 16.44 13.93
CA ARG A 32 -11.97 17.62 13.74
C ARG A 32 -10.53 17.33 14.14
N LYS A 33 -10.32 16.71 15.30
CA LYS A 33 -8.98 16.36 15.82
C LYS A 33 -8.24 15.46 14.84
N ARG A 34 -8.93 14.42 14.33
CA ARG A 34 -8.35 13.49 13.37
C ARG A 34 -8.04 14.18 12.03
N TRP A 35 -8.98 15.01 11.56
CA TRP A 35 -8.80 15.79 10.33
C TRP A 35 -7.58 16.71 10.43
N GLU A 36 -7.44 17.44 11.55
CA GLU A 36 -6.31 18.35 11.76
C GLU A 36 -4.97 17.61 11.77
N LYS A 37 -4.95 16.38 12.26
CA LYS A 37 -3.77 15.54 12.22
C LYS A 37 -3.44 15.13 10.78
N ILE A 38 -4.45 14.64 10.06
CA ILE A 38 -4.27 14.08 8.71
C ILE A 38 -3.94 15.15 7.68
N ARG A 39 -4.57 16.31 7.74
CA ARG A 39 -4.36 17.35 6.72
C ARG A 39 -2.93 17.89 6.72
N LYS A 40 -2.19 17.70 7.78
CA LYS A 40 -0.77 18.08 7.85
C LYS A 40 0.08 17.29 6.85
N PHE A 41 -0.41 16.16 6.36
CA PHE A 41 0.31 15.30 5.42
C PHE A 41 -0.09 15.52 3.96
N PHE A 42 -0.93 16.51 3.67
CA PHE A 42 -1.40 16.76 2.30
C PHE A 42 -0.29 17.27 1.38
N PHE A 43 0.88 17.57 1.92
CA PHE A 43 2.06 17.91 1.12
C PHE A 43 2.70 16.70 0.44
N LEU A 44 2.31 15.48 0.82
CA LEU A 44 2.94 14.27 0.29
C LEU A 44 2.64 14.12 -1.21
N ARG A 45 3.71 13.99 -1.98
CA ARG A 45 3.66 13.74 -3.43
C ARG A 45 4.70 12.70 -3.76
N GLU A 46 4.25 11.53 -4.17
CA GLU A 46 5.13 10.39 -4.33
C GLU A 46 5.56 10.14 -5.76
N SER A 47 6.72 9.51 -5.90
CA SER A 47 7.13 8.80 -7.11
C SER A 47 7.79 7.48 -6.69
N THR A 48 7.78 6.51 -7.58
CA THR A 48 8.33 5.18 -7.35
C THR A 48 9.55 4.95 -8.24
N TYR A 49 10.55 4.27 -7.70
CA TYR A 49 11.83 4.08 -8.34
C TYR A 49 12.23 2.61 -8.29
N ASP A 50 12.39 1.99 -9.45
CA ASP A 50 12.94 0.64 -9.56
C ASP A 50 14.46 0.72 -9.39
N MET A 51 14.99 0.18 -8.28
CA MET A 51 16.38 0.41 -7.88
C MET A 51 17.36 -0.51 -8.59
N THR A 52 16.96 -1.74 -8.89
CA THR A 52 17.81 -2.75 -9.53
C THR A 52 16.94 -3.82 -10.20
N ASN A 53 17.50 -4.47 -11.20
CA ASN A 53 16.85 -5.60 -11.88
C ASN A 53 17.11 -6.93 -11.17
N ARG A 54 17.97 -6.92 -10.14
CA ARG A 54 18.38 -8.14 -9.44
C ARG A 54 17.48 -8.42 -8.25
N CYS A 55 17.25 -9.71 -8.00
CA CYS A 55 16.53 -10.15 -6.80
C CYS A 55 17.13 -11.48 -6.33
N ASN A 56 17.13 -11.68 -5.04
CA ASN A 56 17.62 -12.92 -4.42
C ASN A 56 16.53 -13.97 -4.22
N VAL A 57 15.31 -13.71 -4.73
CA VAL A 57 14.21 -14.70 -4.77
C VAL A 57 13.56 -14.69 -6.16
N ARG A 58 12.75 -15.72 -6.44
CA ARG A 58 11.99 -15.83 -7.69
C ARG A 58 10.55 -16.22 -7.34
N CYS A 59 9.72 -15.22 -7.17
CA CYS A 59 8.34 -15.44 -6.74
C CYS A 59 7.43 -15.78 -7.91
N GLU A 60 6.51 -16.72 -7.70
CA GLU A 60 5.43 -16.94 -8.63
C GLU A 60 4.56 -15.68 -8.71
N GLY A 61 4.19 -15.28 -9.89
CA GLY A 61 3.34 -14.11 -10.10
C GLY A 61 4.03 -12.77 -9.83
N CYS A 62 5.36 -12.75 -9.77
CA CYS A 62 6.11 -11.51 -9.54
C CYS A 62 5.87 -10.51 -10.66
N TYR A 63 5.27 -9.37 -10.31
CA TYR A 63 4.95 -8.33 -11.29
C TYR A 63 6.20 -7.77 -11.98
N TYR A 64 7.34 -7.80 -11.31
CA TYR A 64 8.57 -7.23 -11.87
C TYR A 64 9.06 -8.05 -13.06
N TYR A 65 9.18 -9.37 -12.86
CA TYR A 65 9.68 -10.26 -13.91
C TYR A 65 8.61 -10.62 -14.93
N LYS A 66 7.36 -10.76 -14.51
CA LYS A 66 6.24 -10.98 -15.45
C LYS A 66 5.97 -9.76 -16.31
N GLY A 67 6.24 -8.56 -15.79
CA GLY A 67 6.08 -7.32 -16.54
C GLY A 67 7.31 -6.92 -17.36
N ASN A 68 8.29 -7.79 -17.45
CA ASN A 68 9.52 -7.58 -18.26
C ASN A 68 10.31 -6.33 -17.88
N LYS A 69 10.16 -5.87 -16.63
CA LYS A 69 10.85 -4.68 -16.15
C LYS A 69 12.36 -4.87 -16.07
N GLN A 70 12.81 -6.12 -15.93
CA GLN A 70 14.23 -6.46 -15.82
C GLN A 70 15.03 -6.19 -17.09
N PHE A 71 14.38 -5.88 -18.19
CA PHE A 71 15.07 -5.61 -19.46
C PHE A 71 15.53 -4.16 -19.61
N ALA A 72 15.12 -3.25 -18.71
CA ALA A 72 15.69 -1.91 -18.67
C ALA A 72 17.17 -1.97 -18.29
N LYS A 73 18.00 -1.16 -18.92
CA LYS A 73 19.43 -1.08 -18.57
C LYS A 73 19.57 -0.52 -17.15
N GLU A 74 20.34 -1.19 -16.34
CA GLU A 74 20.51 -0.80 -14.94
C GLU A 74 21.54 0.33 -14.79
N SER A 75 21.16 1.43 -14.16
CA SER A 75 22.07 2.50 -13.79
C SER A 75 22.56 2.26 -12.37
N GLY A 76 23.82 1.91 -12.25
CA GLY A 76 24.47 1.74 -10.94
C GLY A 76 25.26 2.98 -10.49
N ASP A 77 25.12 4.11 -11.18
CA ASP A 77 25.88 5.31 -10.89
C ASP A 77 25.20 6.14 -9.77
N PRO A 78 25.81 6.26 -8.57
CA PRO A 78 25.23 7.06 -7.49
C PRO A 78 25.01 8.53 -7.88
N ASN A 79 25.86 9.11 -8.72
CA ASN A 79 25.70 10.49 -9.16
C ASN A 79 24.49 10.67 -10.08
N ALA A 80 24.22 9.69 -10.92
CA ALA A 80 23.01 9.74 -11.75
C ALA A 80 21.75 9.68 -10.90
N TRP A 81 21.74 8.84 -9.86
CA TRP A 81 20.63 8.76 -8.90
C TRP A 81 20.47 10.08 -8.11
N ARG A 82 21.60 10.65 -7.64
CA ARG A 82 21.57 11.96 -6.95
C ARG A 82 20.96 13.03 -7.85
N ASN A 83 21.39 13.09 -9.09
CA ASN A 83 20.87 14.05 -10.07
C ASN A 83 19.38 13.84 -10.32
N LEU A 84 18.92 12.59 -10.36
CA LEU A 84 17.49 12.30 -10.49
C LEU A 84 16.71 12.82 -9.27
N MET A 85 17.22 12.58 -8.08
CA MET A 85 16.55 13.06 -6.85
C MET A 85 16.45 14.59 -6.83
N UNK A 86 17.36 15.08 -7.25
CA UNK A 86 17.33 16.38 -7.32
C UNK A 86 16.37 16.92 -8.19
N LYS A 87 16.23 16.48 -9.38
CA LYS A 87 15.19 16.84 -10.35
C LYS A 87 13.78 16.58 -9.79
N GLU A 88 13.61 15.46 -9.13
CA GLU A 88 12.32 15.10 -8.50
C GLU A 88 11.93 16.11 -7.42
N LYS A 89 12.88 16.50 -6.59
CA LYS A 89 12.67 17.51 -5.56
C LYS A 89 12.24 18.85 -6.18
N ALA A 90 12.95 19.27 -7.25
CA ALA A 90 12.60 20.49 -7.99
C ALA A 90 11.22 20.39 -8.64
N ARG A 91 10.77 19.19 -8.96
CA ARG A 91 9.45 18.91 -9.54
C ARG A 91 8.34 18.89 -8.47
N GLY A 92 8.71 19.02 -7.21
CA GLY A 92 7.76 19.03 -6.09
C GLY A 92 7.44 17.65 -5.51
N ILE A 93 8.23 16.63 -5.83
CA ILE A 93 8.11 15.34 -5.17
C ILE A 93 8.63 15.48 -3.74
N THR A 94 7.90 14.94 -2.79
CA THR A 94 8.23 15.01 -1.36
C THR A 94 8.33 13.64 -0.71
N PHE A 95 7.98 12.58 -1.44
CA PHE A 95 7.97 11.22 -0.89
C PHE A 95 8.46 10.24 -1.96
N VAL A 96 9.45 9.42 -1.62
CA VAL A 96 9.99 8.44 -2.56
C VAL A 96 9.60 7.02 -2.13
N VAL A 97 9.27 6.18 -3.10
CA VAL A 97 9.04 4.76 -2.87
C VAL A 97 10.12 3.99 -3.64
N LEU A 98 11.04 3.39 -2.92
CA LEU A 98 12.09 2.57 -3.52
C LEU A 98 11.59 1.14 -3.64
N ALA A 99 11.62 0.62 -4.85
CA ALA A 99 11.05 -0.68 -5.18
C ALA A 99 11.92 -1.34 -6.27
N GLY A 100 11.29 -2.11 -7.11
CA GLY A 100 11.94 -2.77 -8.22
C GLY A 100 12.05 -4.25 -7.97
N ALA A 101 13.15 -4.89 -8.40
CA ALA A 101 13.38 -6.27 -8.05
C ALA A 101 13.67 -6.35 -6.54
N GLU A 102 14.88 -6.00 -6.07
CA GLU A 102 15.12 -6.04 -4.62
C GLU A 102 16.08 -4.92 -4.19
N PRO A 103 15.55 -3.84 -3.60
CA PRO A 103 16.38 -2.68 -3.22
C PRO A 103 17.50 -2.98 -2.21
N SER A 104 17.31 -3.97 -1.33
CA SER A 104 18.33 -4.29 -0.33
C SER A 104 19.65 -4.80 -0.94
N LEU A 105 19.65 -5.09 -2.24
CA LEU A 105 20.87 -5.51 -2.96
C LEU A 105 21.71 -4.32 -3.42
N VAL A 106 21.16 -3.09 -3.34
CA VAL A 106 21.85 -1.86 -3.75
C VAL A 106 21.67 -0.76 -2.68
N PRO A 107 22.08 -1.05 -1.43
CA PRO A 107 21.84 -0.09 -0.35
C PRO A 107 22.54 1.24 -0.57
N GLU A 108 23.68 1.26 -1.27
CA GLU A 108 24.38 2.50 -1.60
C GLU A 108 23.54 3.46 -2.46
N LEU A 109 22.73 2.92 -3.36
CA LEU A 109 21.83 3.76 -4.16
C LEU A 109 20.61 4.22 -3.33
N CYS A 110 20.11 3.35 -2.46
CA CYS A 110 19.03 3.72 -1.53
C CYS A 110 19.48 4.84 -0.60
N GLU A 111 20.73 4.79 -0.13
CA GLU A 111 21.29 5.83 0.74
C GLU A 111 21.40 7.17 0.01
N VAL A 112 21.82 7.17 -1.25
CA VAL A 112 21.84 8.39 -2.07
C VAL A 112 20.45 9.01 -2.15
N CYS A 113 19.42 8.18 -2.40
CA CYS A 113 18.05 8.68 -2.45
C CYS A 113 17.62 9.27 -1.09
N PHE A 114 17.95 8.59 0.00
CA PHE A 114 17.62 9.05 1.35
C PHE A 114 18.30 10.38 1.68
N GLN A 115 19.57 10.53 1.35
CA GLN A 115 20.31 11.77 1.61
C GLN A 115 19.68 12.97 0.93
N GLU A 116 19.17 12.79 -0.28
CA GLU A 116 18.56 13.89 -1.05
C GLU A 116 17.09 14.11 -0.68
N MET A 117 16.35 13.04 -0.38
CA MET A 117 14.91 13.08 -0.11
C MET A 117 14.60 12.16 1.09
N PRO A 118 14.67 12.69 2.30
CA PRO A 118 14.67 11.84 3.50
C PRO A 118 13.27 11.29 3.90
N LEU A 119 12.25 11.52 3.10
CA LEU A 119 10.91 10.99 3.41
C LEU A 119 10.51 9.95 2.36
N GLY A 120 10.26 8.73 2.80
CA GLY A 120 9.95 7.66 1.86
C GLY A 120 9.77 6.29 2.48
N ALA A 121 9.67 5.30 1.60
CA ALA A 121 9.55 3.90 1.99
C ALA A 121 10.35 3.02 1.04
N VAL A 122 10.81 1.88 1.53
CA VAL A 122 11.47 0.84 0.74
C VAL A 122 10.64 -0.44 0.80
N ALA A 123 10.28 -0.98 -0.37
CA ALA A 123 9.60 -2.27 -0.46
C ALA A 123 10.65 -3.36 -0.68
N THR A 124 10.74 -4.31 0.24
CA THR A 124 11.79 -5.34 0.24
C THR A 124 11.21 -6.72 0.57
N ASN A 125 11.92 -7.76 0.13
CA ASN A 125 11.58 -9.11 0.56
C ASN A 125 12.10 -9.42 1.98
N GLY A 126 12.89 -8.53 2.58
CA GLY A 126 13.32 -8.63 3.97
C GLY A 126 14.44 -9.60 4.28
N LEU A 127 14.99 -10.27 3.27
CA LEU A 127 16.05 -11.28 3.49
C LEU A 127 17.43 -10.69 3.71
N LYS A 128 17.60 -9.41 3.37
CA LYS A 128 18.82 -8.66 3.62
C LYS A 128 18.46 -7.36 4.32
N PHE A 129 19.14 -7.06 5.41
CA PHE A 129 18.86 -5.89 6.23
C PHE A 129 19.26 -4.60 5.49
N ILE A 130 18.39 -3.63 5.51
CA ILE A 130 18.67 -2.29 4.96
C ILE A 130 19.30 -1.45 6.07
N PRO A 131 20.49 -0.87 5.85
CA PRO A 131 21.19 -0.16 6.91
C PRO A 131 20.35 0.90 7.62
N GLU A 132 20.59 1.06 8.92
CA GLU A 132 19.86 2.03 9.74
C GLU A 132 20.07 3.48 9.32
N SER A 133 21.19 3.75 8.62
CA SER A 133 21.44 5.07 8.04
C SER A 133 20.37 5.48 7.02
N ILE A 134 19.66 4.52 6.46
CA ILE A 134 18.55 4.76 5.51
C ILE A 134 17.24 4.72 6.30
N ASP A 135 16.87 5.85 6.86
CA ASP A 135 15.77 5.92 7.83
C ASP A 135 14.40 6.08 7.15
N TYR A 136 14.19 5.34 6.06
CA TYR A 136 12.87 5.19 5.41
C TYR A 136 12.02 4.15 6.13
N LYS A 137 10.70 4.19 5.93
CA LYS A 137 9.84 3.06 6.26
C LYS A 137 10.29 1.83 5.48
N ILE A 138 10.28 0.67 6.12
CA ILE A 138 10.67 -0.60 5.46
C ILE A 138 9.44 -1.48 5.38
N HIS A 139 8.96 -1.71 4.16
CA HIS A 139 7.81 -2.59 3.90
C HIS A 139 8.32 -3.99 3.55
N ILE A 140 8.11 -4.94 4.45
CA ILE A 140 8.63 -6.31 4.33
C ILE A 140 7.52 -7.22 3.79
N SER A 141 7.72 -7.74 2.60
CA SER A 141 6.72 -8.52 1.89
C SER A 141 6.62 -9.95 2.45
N VAL A 142 5.45 -10.31 2.98
CA VAL A 142 5.15 -11.64 3.55
C VAL A 142 4.01 -12.27 2.75
N TRP A 143 4.20 -13.54 2.29
CA TRP A 143 3.19 -14.23 1.47
C TRP A 143 2.76 -15.55 2.10
N GLY A 144 2.82 -15.65 3.41
CA GLY A 144 2.44 -16.84 4.14
C GLY A 144 3.53 -17.31 5.11
N ASN A 145 3.39 -18.52 5.59
CA ASN A 145 4.38 -19.14 6.47
C ASN A 145 5.62 -19.59 5.65
N ASP A 146 6.59 -20.20 6.33
CA ASP A 146 7.84 -20.60 5.67
C ASP A 146 7.64 -21.68 4.61
N GLU A 147 6.68 -22.58 4.80
CA GLU A 147 6.35 -23.62 3.80
C GLU A 147 5.82 -22.98 2.52
N THR A 148 4.86 -22.06 2.65
CA THR A 148 4.30 -21.34 1.51
C THR A 148 5.35 -20.48 0.82
N SER A 149 6.18 -19.80 1.61
CA SER A 149 7.26 -18.98 1.06
C SER A 149 8.27 -19.81 0.26
N LEU A 150 8.56 -21.03 0.73
CA LEU A 150 9.42 -21.95 -0.04
C LEU A 150 8.76 -22.31 -1.38
N LYS A 151 7.46 -22.62 -1.34
CA LYS A 151 6.71 -23.06 -2.52
C LYS A 151 6.58 -21.94 -3.58
N ILE A 152 6.16 -20.74 -3.17
CA ILE A 152 5.79 -19.68 -4.13
C ILE A 152 6.85 -18.59 -4.28
N ARG A 153 7.81 -18.49 -3.35
CA ARG A 153 8.88 -17.49 -3.43
C ARG A 153 10.27 -18.11 -3.54
N ASN A 154 10.34 -19.42 -3.49
CA ASN A 154 11.59 -20.20 -3.61
C ASN A 154 12.64 -19.74 -2.57
N ALA A 155 12.20 -19.50 -1.34
CA ALA A 155 13.09 -19.03 -0.26
C ALA A 155 12.80 -19.84 1.02
N LYS A 156 13.85 -20.42 1.58
CA LYS A 156 13.76 -21.21 2.82
C LYS A 156 13.75 -20.29 4.04
N ASN A 157 12.95 -20.67 5.04
CA ASN A 157 12.88 -19.99 6.33
C ASN A 157 12.71 -18.48 6.18
N MET A 158 11.86 -18.06 5.23
CA MET A 158 11.78 -16.68 4.84
C MET A 158 11.20 -15.80 5.95
N LEU A 159 10.08 -16.24 6.54
CA LEU A 159 9.44 -15.49 7.63
C LEU A 159 10.37 -15.39 8.84
N LEU A 160 11.01 -16.49 9.21
CA LEU A 160 11.98 -16.52 10.31
C LEU A 160 13.10 -15.49 10.08
N ARG A 161 13.68 -15.50 8.89
CA ARG A 161 14.79 -14.60 8.54
C ARG A 161 14.33 -13.13 8.51
N GLN A 162 13.12 -12.88 8.02
CA GLN A 162 12.53 -11.54 8.03
C GLN A 162 12.37 -11.02 9.47
N ILE A 163 11.88 -11.87 10.36
CA ILE A 163 11.72 -11.52 11.78
C ILE A 163 13.09 -11.28 12.43
N GLU A 164 14.05 -12.16 12.20
CA GLU A 164 15.41 -12.00 12.73
C GLU A 164 16.02 -10.65 12.31
N ASN A 165 15.78 -10.24 11.07
CA ASN A 165 16.31 -8.97 10.55
C ASN A 165 15.58 -7.75 11.10
N TYR A 166 14.25 -7.82 11.34
CA TYR A 166 13.47 -6.59 11.48
C TYR A 166 12.55 -6.52 12.70
N GLN A 167 12.56 -7.51 13.61
CA GLN A 167 11.61 -7.53 14.74
C GLN A 167 11.75 -6.32 15.69
N ASN A 168 12.93 -5.73 15.77
CA ASN A 168 13.19 -4.59 16.66
C ASN A 168 13.37 -3.28 15.90
N ASP A 169 13.06 -3.26 14.62
CA ASP A 169 13.30 -2.10 13.76
C ASP A 169 12.04 -1.22 13.71
N PRO A 170 12.08 0.00 14.26
CA PRO A 170 10.88 0.86 14.27
C PRO A 170 10.45 1.33 12.87
N ARG A 171 11.30 1.16 11.86
CA ARG A 171 10.95 1.47 10.47
C ARG A 171 10.05 0.40 9.85
N ALA A 172 10.02 -0.81 10.43
CA ALA A 172 9.51 -2.00 9.75
C ALA A 172 7.99 -2.11 9.83
N VAL A 173 7.36 -2.39 8.68
CA VAL A 173 5.97 -2.83 8.57
C VAL A 173 5.97 -4.10 7.74
N PHE A 174 5.49 -5.19 8.31
CA PHE A 174 5.31 -6.44 7.58
C PHE A 174 4.02 -6.35 6.77
N VAL A 175 4.09 -6.66 5.48
CA VAL A 175 2.98 -6.51 4.54
C VAL A 175 2.56 -7.89 4.07
N TYR A 176 1.49 -8.44 4.65
CA TYR A 176 0.99 -9.76 4.27
C TYR A 176 0.16 -9.63 3.00
N THR A 177 0.63 -10.26 1.94
CA THR A 177 -0.08 -10.27 0.66
C THR A 177 -0.96 -11.51 0.60
N PHE A 178 -2.27 -11.29 0.73
CA PHE A 178 -3.25 -12.36 0.59
C PHE A 178 -3.30 -12.86 -0.86
N THR A 179 -3.20 -14.17 -1.01
CA THR A 179 -3.49 -14.89 -2.24
C THR A 179 -4.64 -15.87 -1.96
N ARG A 180 -5.17 -16.49 -3.00
CA ARG A 180 -6.23 -17.47 -2.81
C ARG A 180 -5.83 -18.60 -1.86
N ASP A 181 -4.55 -18.97 -1.84
CA ASP A 181 -4.11 -20.20 -1.18
C ASP A 181 -3.48 -19.97 0.21
N ASN A 182 -3.37 -18.71 0.66
CA ASN A 182 -2.67 -18.45 1.94
C ASN A 182 -3.55 -17.77 3.01
N ILE A 183 -4.85 -17.72 2.81
CA ILE A 183 -5.75 -16.95 3.71
C ILE A 183 -5.70 -17.52 5.13
N ASP A 184 -5.80 -18.83 5.27
CA ASP A 184 -5.90 -19.47 6.58
C ASP A 184 -4.59 -19.47 7.36
N GLN A 185 -3.46 -19.19 6.72
CA GLN A 185 -2.16 -19.12 7.38
C GLN A 185 -1.96 -17.81 8.14
N VAL A 186 -2.75 -16.80 7.83
CA VAL A 186 -2.47 -15.44 8.33
C VAL A 186 -2.60 -15.35 9.85
N HIS A 187 -3.49 -16.14 10.47
CA HIS A 187 -3.66 -16.12 11.94
C HIS A 187 -2.35 -16.48 12.65
N ALA A 188 -1.72 -17.58 12.23
CA ALA A 188 -0.46 -18.02 12.84
C ALA A 188 0.67 -17.04 12.55
N VAL A 189 0.72 -16.49 11.33
CA VAL A 189 1.73 -15.48 10.97
C VAL A 189 1.53 -14.21 11.79
N ALA A 190 0.30 -13.74 11.93
CA ALA A 190 -0.02 -12.55 12.72
C ALA A 190 0.33 -12.74 14.20
N GLU A 191 0.01 -13.91 14.75
CA GLU A 191 0.35 -14.24 16.14
C GLU A 191 1.87 -14.23 16.33
N THR A 192 2.61 -14.83 15.43
CA THR A 192 4.08 -14.85 15.49
C THR A 192 4.63 -13.42 15.43
N LEU A 193 4.17 -12.61 14.48
CA LEU A 193 4.62 -11.22 14.34
C LEU A 193 4.25 -10.39 15.56
N ALA A 194 3.02 -10.55 16.08
CA ALA A 194 2.58 -9.81 17.25
C ALA A 194 3.41 -10.17 18.50
N SER A 195 3.76 -11.45 18.67
CA SER A 195 4.58 -11.90 19.81
C SER A 195 5.99 -11.31 19.76
N CYS A 196 6.46 -10.93 18.56
CA CYS A 196 7.75 -10.26 18.37
C CYS A 196 7.63 -8.73 18.41
N GLY A 197 6.44 -8.19 18.65
CA GLY A 197 6.19 -6.74 18.65
C GLY A 197 6.18 -6.11 17.26
N CYS A 198 6.09 -6.91 16.22
CA CYS A 198 6.10 -6.41 14.84
C CYS A 198 4.77 -5.81 14.44
N LYS A 199 4.81 -4.82 13.56
CA LYS A 199 3.63 -4.22 12.95
C LYS A 199 3.32 -4.91 11.62
N LEU A 200 2.04 -5.16 11.37
CA LEU A 200 1.56 -5.91 10.21
C LEU A 200 0.48 -5.10 9.51
N THR A 201 0.52 -5.07 8.19
CA THR A 201 -0.59 -4.57 7.37
C THR A 201 -0.90 -5.58 6.28
N PHE A 202 -1.95 -5.32 5.51
CA PHE A 202 -2.44 -6.25 4.51
C PHE A 202 -2.38 -5.66 3.10
N ASN A 203 -2.08 -6.52 2.16
CA ASN A 203 -2.14 -6.27 0.72
C ASN A 203 -2.86 -7.45 0.07
N MET A 204 -3.36 -7.24 -1.13
CA MET A 204 -4.03 -8.29 -1.90
C MET A 204 -3.22 -8.58 -3.16
N PHE A 205 -3.06 -9.84 -3.48
CA PHE A 205 -2.44 -10.21 -4.75
C PHE A 205 -3.28 -9.66 -5.89
N SER A 206 -2.64 -8.89 -6.76
CA SER A 206 -3.25 -8.33 -7.97
C SER A 206 -2.63 -9.04 -9.17
N ALA A 207 -3.43 -9.77 -9.90
CA ALA A 207 -2.92 -10.63 -10.96
C ALA A 207 -2.41 -9.79 -12.14
N PRO A 208 -1.24 -10.11 -12.68
CA PRO A 208 -0.84 -9.53 -13.97
C PRO A 208 -1.80 -9.95 -15.09
N VAL A 209 -1.87 -9.14 -16.12
CA VAL A 209 -2.71 -9.45 -17.29
C VAL A 209 -2.31 -10.84 -17.82
N GLY A 210 -3.30 -11.68 -18.04
CA GLY A 210 -3.10 -13.03 -18.55
C GLY A 210 -2.65 -14.07 -17.52
N TYR A 211 -2.51 -13.68 -16.25
CA TYR A 211 -2.17 -14.64 -15.21
C TYR A 211 -3.41 -15.43 -14.79
N ASN A 212 -3.36 -16.74 -14.97
CA ASN A 212 -4.45 -17.66 -14.62
C ASN A 212 -4.04 -18.67 -13.54
N GLY A 213 -2.99 -18.34 -12.79
CA GLY A 213 -2.46 -19.22 -11.76
C GLY A 213 -3.28 -19.25 -10.47
N ALA A 214 -2.85 -20.12 -9.56
CA ALA A 214 -3.56 -20.42 -8.33
C ALA A 214 -3.60 -19.26 -7.32
N LEU A 215 -2.77 -18.24 -7.50
CA LEU A 215 -2.73 -17.12 -6.55
C LEU A 215 -3.91 -16.14 -6.71
N ARG A 216 -4.59 -16.17 -7.87
CA ARG A 216 -5.67 -15.23 -8.18
C ARG A 216 -6.93 -15.51 -7.36
N HIS A 217 -7.48 -14.49 -6.76
CA HIS A 217 -8.69 -14.60 -5.92
C HIS A 217 -9.94 -14.93 -6.75
N THR A 218 -10.86 -15.62 -6.11
CA THR A 218 -12.25 -15.78 -6.55
C THR A 218 -13.15 -14.93 -5.66
N VAL A 219 -14.42 -14.79 -6.00
CA VAL A 219 -15.38 -14.06 -5.16
C VAL A 219 -15.44 -14.70 -3.76
N ALA A 220 -15.47 -16.03 -3.70
CA ALA A 220 -15.53 -16.74 -2.41
C ALA A 220 -14.28 -16.46 -1.56
N THR A 221 -13.09 -16.47 -2.16
CA THR A 221 -11.85 -16.19 -1.40
C THR A 221 -11.74 -14.72 -1.02
N LEU A 222 -12.32 -13.80 -1.79
CA LEU A 222 -12.39 -12.39 -1.38
C LEU A 222 -13.24 -12.22 -0.12
N HIS A 223 -14.39 -12.89 -0.06
CA HIS A 223 -15.26 -12.88 1.12
C HIS A 223 -14.54 -13.46 2.33
N HIS A 224 -13.90 -14.61 2.16
CA HIS A 224 -13.15 -15.26 3.24
C HIS A 224 -12.01 -14.36 3.73
N THR A 225 -11.29 -13.72 2.81
CA THR A 225 -10.23 -12.77 3.18
C THR A 225 -10.77 -11.61 4.00
N ARG A 226 -11.92 -11.06 3.60
CA ARG A 226 -12.56 -9.94 4.34
C ARG A 226 -12.87 -10.35 5.78
N GLU A 227 -13.53 -11.48 5.95
CA GLU A 227 -13.88 -11.99 7.28
C GLU A 227 -12.63 -12.19 8.13
N THR A 228 -11.60 -12.77 7.53
CA THR A 228 -10.33 -13.02 8.20
C THR A 228 -9.65 -11.71 8.62
N MET A 229 -9.61 -10.71 7.74
CA MET A 229 -9.03 -9.40 8.08
C MET A 229 -9.75 -8.75 9.26
N ILE A 230 -11.09 -8.78 9.24
CA ILE A 230 -11.90 -8.16 10.30
C ILE A 230 -11.67 -8.88 11.64
N GLU A 231 -11.63 -10.22 11.61
CA GLU A 231 -11.33 -11.02 12.80
C GLU A 231 -9.97 -10.65 13.39
N LEU A 232 -8.95 -10.55 12.53
CA LEU A 232 -7.59 -10.22 12.96
C LEU A 232 -7.49 -8.83 13.57
N LEU A 233 -8.25 -7.86 13.06
CA LEU A 233 -8.29 -6.51 13.63
C LEU A 233 -8.76 -6.56 15.11
N GLY A 234 -9.71 -7.44 15.41
CA GLY A 234 -10.18 -7.63 16.78
C GLY A 234 -9.18 -8.38 17.67
N GLN A 235 -8.42 -9.32 17.08
CA GLN A 235 -7.47 -10.14 17.83
C GLN A 235 -6.16 -9.41 18.14
N PHE A 236 -5.67 -8.59 17.20
CA PHE A 236 -4.34 -7.96 17.31
C PHE A 236 -4.41 -6.45 17.06
N PRO A 237 -5.24 -5.71 17.84
CA PRO A 237 -5.49 -4.28 17.54
C PRO A 237 -4.26 -3.39 17.70
N GLY A 238 -3.28 -3.80 18.50
CA GLY A 238 -2.04 -3.04 18.68
C GLY A 238 -0.96 -3.34 17.67
N ASN A 239 -1.16 -4.36 16.83
CA ASN A 239 -0.11 -4.80 15.88
C ASN A 239 -0.52 -4.64 14.42
N ILE A 240 -1.83 -4.69 14.13
CA ILE A 240 -2.30 -4.63 12.75
C ILE A 240 -2.67 -3.19 12.38
N LEU A 241 -1.98 -2.66 11.38
CA LEU A 241 -2.19 -1.32 10.84
C LEU A 241 -3.15 -1.41 9.67
N PHE A 242 -4.45 -1.49 9.96
CA PHE A 242 -5.49 -1.67 8.96
C PHE A 242 -6.82 -1.20 9.55
N SER A 243 -7.83 -0.99 8.69
CA SER A 243 -9.15 -0.60 9.16
C SER A 243 -10.22 -1.47 8.54
N HIS A 244 -11.42 -1.43 9.09
CA HIS A 244 -12.59 -2.11 8.52
C HIS A 244 -12.85 -1.63 7.09
N TYR A 245 -12.74 -0.32 6.86
CA TYR A 245 -12.94 0.23 5.52
C TYR A 245 -11.91 -0.31 4.53
N ASN A 246 -10.62 -0.42 4.96
CA ASN A 246 -9.59 -1.05 4.11
C ASN A 246 -9.99 -2.49 3.77
N ALA A 247 -10.43 -3.26 4.76
CA ALA A 247 -10.79 -4.66 4.56
C ALA A 247 -11.86 -4.82 3.48
N VAL A 248 -12.93 -4.03 3.58
CA VAL A 248 -14.03 -4.14 2.62
C VAL A 248 -13.64 -3.58 1.25
N SER A 249 -12.97 -2.43 1.22
CA SER A 249 -12.55 -1.82 -0.05
C SER A 249 -11.66 -2.74 -0.86
N HIS A 250 -10.69 -3.38 -0.21
CA HIS A 250 -9.70 -4.21 -0.91
C HIS A 250 -10.23 -5.59 -1.29
N THR A 251 -11.35 -6.03 -0.71
CA THR A 251 -11.92 -7.35 -0.99
C THR A 251 -13.21 -7.29 -1.79
N HIS A 252 -13.56 -6.13 -2.33
CA HIS A 252 -14.77 -5.99 -3.13
C HIS A 252 -14.66 -6.83 -4.41
N GLN A 253 -15.78 -7.47 -4.80
CA GLN A 253 -15.75 -8.45 -5.90
C GLN A 253 -15.38 -7.83 -7.26
N TYR A 254 -15.66 -6.57 -7.46
CA TYR A 254 -15.36 -5.88 -8.73
C TYR A 254 -14.03 -5.12 -8.72
N GLY A 255 -13.22 -5.34 -7.70
CA GLY A 255 -12.02 -4.56 -7.50
C GLY A 255 -12.33 -3.19 -6.91
N LEU A 256 -11.29 -2.46 -6.57
CA LEU A 256 -11.42 -1.15 -5.93
C LEU A 256 -11.69 -0.05 -6.95
N HIS A 257 -11.14 -0.20 -8.15
CA HIS A 257 -11.24 0.79 -9.20
C HIS A 257 -10.89 0.15 -10.55
N ASP A 258 -11.36 0.78 -11.60
CA ASP A 258 -11.00 0.40 -12.96
C ASP A 258 -9.93 1.36 -13.51
N LEU A 259 -9.57 1.17 -14.79
CA LEU A 259 -8.56 2.00 -15.45
C LEU A 259 -8.91 3.50 -15.41
N TYR A 260 -10.19 3.84 -15.45
CA TYR A 260 -10.63 5.23 -15.52
C TYR A 260 -10.84 5.86 -14.15
N SER A 261 -11.21 5.07 -13.16
CA SER A 261 -11.50 5.58 -11.82
C SER A 261 -10.27 5.60 -10.90
N CYS A 262 -9.22 4.84 -11.23
CA CYS A 262 -8.00 4.78 -10.43
C CYS A 262 -7.30 6.14 -10.40
N SER A 263 -6.91 6.57 -9.21
CA SER A 263 -6.23 7.85 -9.02
C SER A 263 -4.79 7.86 -9.52
N TYR A 264 -4.14 6.70 -9.58
CA TYR A 264 -2.74 6.64 -10.03
C TYR A 264 -2.54 7.11 -11.47
N PRO A 265 -3.32 6.64 -12.47
CA PRO A 265 -3.21 7.22 -13.81
C PRO A 265 -3.47 8.72 -13.84
N ARG A 266 -4.43 9.18 -13.04
CA ARG A 266 -4.73 10.61 -12.95
C ARG A 266 -3.65 11.39 -12.22
N MET A 267 -2.86 10.72 -11.41
CA MET A 267 -1.70 11.29 -10.75
C MET A 267 -0.45 11.27 -11.63
N ASN A 268 -0.56 10.77 -12.84
CA ASN A 268 0.54 10.81 -13.81
C ASN A 268 0.58 12.20 -14.47
N PRO A 269 1.77 12.80 -14.60
CA PRO A 269 1.86 14.11 -15.22
C PRO A 269 1.36 14.16 -16.67
N SER A 270 1.24 13.03 -17.34
CA SER A 270 0.69 12.99 -18.67
C SER A 270 -0.81 13.30 -18.74
N THR A 271 -1.51 13.21 -17.62
CA THR A 271 -2.96 13.51 -17.57
C THR A 271 -3.25 14.98 -17.36
N ASP A 272 -2.26 15.76 -16.99
CA ASP A 272 -2.35 17.19 -16.77
C ASP A 272 -3.46 17.60 -15.79
N ILE A 273 -3.71 16.80 -14.79
CA ILE A 273 -4.76 17.07 -13.82
C ILE A 273 -4.19 17.14 -12.40
N GLY A 274 -4.16 18.32 -11.85
CA GLY A 274 -3.96 18.58 -10.43
C GLY A 274 -2.80 17.83 -9.77
N LEU A 275 -3.04 17.29 -8.62
CA LEU A 275 -2.05 16.59 -7.80
C LEU A 275 -1.41 15.39 -8.52
N GLY A 276 -2.15 14.80 -9.44
CA GLY A 276 -1.67 13.64 -10.16
C GLY A 276 -0.48 13.89 -11.07
N ARG A 277 -0.16 15.12 -11.32
CA ARG A 277 0.98 15.46 -12.18
C ARG A 277 2.32 15.06 -11.58
N SER A 278 2.36 14.80 -10.30
CA SER A 278 3.63 14.51 -9.64
C SER A 278 4.08 13.06 -9.79
N PHE A 279 3.15 12.10 -9.83
CA PHE A 279 3.52 10.68 -9.79
C PHE A 279 4.24 10.23 -11.05
N ARG A 280 5.38 9.56 -10.86
CA ARG A 280 6.12 8.85 -11.91
C ARG A 280 6.63 7.54 -11.36
N GLN A 281 6.73 6.54 -12.24
CA GLN A 281 7.44 5.30 -11.92
C GLN A 281 8.66 5.20 -12.80
N TYR A 282 9.83 5.30 -12.18
CA TYR A 282 11.12 5.24 -12.86
C TYR A 282 11.61 3.81 -12.95
N ARG A 283 12.18 3.47 -14.08
CA ARG A 283 12.86 2.19 -14.30
C ARG A 283 14.33 2.32 -13.84
N THR A 284 15.02 1.18 -13.83
CA THR A 284 16.42 1.12 -13.41
C THR A 284 17.39 1.93 -14.30
N ASP A 285 16.96 2.30 -15.48
CA ASP A 285 17.72 3.18 -16.39
C ASP A 285 17.41 4.66 -16.18
N LEU A 286 16.67 4.98 -15.13
CA LEU A 286 16.25 6.32 -14.74
C LEU A 286 15.26 6.97 -15.72
N THR A 287 14.64 6.17 -16.61
CA THR A 287 13.55 6.64 -17.49
C THR A 287 12.19 6.35 -16.83
N TRP A 288 11.23 7.08 -17.32
CA TRP A 288 9.83 6.81 -16.93
C TRP A 288 8.95 6.88 -18.16
N UNK A 289 8.11 6.16 -18.17
CA UNK A 289 7.33 6.06 -19.26
C UNK A 289 6.08 6.68 -18.98
N ARG A 290 5.65 7.35 -19.90
CA ARG A 290 4.30 7.90 -19.93
C ARG A 290 3.34 6.75 -20.24
N THR A 291 3.04 5.99 -19.24
CA THR A 291 2.07 4.92 -19.41
C THR A 291 0.74 5.32 -18.79
N VAL A 292 -0.33 4.83 -19.37
CA VAL A 292 -1.64 4.91 -18.75
C VAL A 292 -1.65 4.02 -17.51
N ALA A 293 -0.74 3.08 -17.49
CA ALA A 293 -0.63 2.11 -16.39
C ALA A 293 0.06 2.75 -15.19
N CYS A 294 -0.37 2.32 -14.04
CA CYS A 294 0.11 2.78 -12.74
C CYS A 294 1.39 2.08 -12.31
N CYS A 295 1.58 1.97 -11.00
CA CYS A 295 2.72 1.32 -10.36
C CYS A 295 2.95 -0.12 -10.84
N VAL A 296 1.92 -0.81 -11.32
CA VAL A 296 2.03 -2.19 -11.83
C VAL A 296 1.48 -2.20 -13.26
N PRO A 297 2.31 -1.87 -14.25
CA PRO A 297 1.83 -1.64 -15.62
C PRO A 297 1.06 -2.80 -16.25
N ASP A 298 1.37 -4.01 -15.85
CA ASP A 298 0.74 -5.19 -16.46
C ASP A 298 -0.34 -5.80 -15.56
N THR A 299 -0.82 -5.07 -14.56
CA THR A 299 -1.93 -5.53 -13.72
C THR A 299 -3.27 -5.28 -14.42
N ASP A 300 -4.17 -6.25 -14.35
CA ASP A 300 -5.56 -6.09 -14.77
C ASP A 300 -6.24 -5.15 -13.78
N CYS A 301 -6.55 -3.95 -14.24
CA CYS A 301 -7.19 -2.95 -13.37
C CYS A 301 -8.51 -3.40 -12.79
N UNK A 302 -9.06 -4.18 -13.39
CA UNK A 302 -10.26 -4.69 -12.89
C UNK A 302 -10.12 -5.54 -11.77
N ASP A 303 -8.99 -6.11 -11.74
CA ASP A 303 -8.67 -7.01 -10.65
C ASP A 303 -7.67 -6.39 -9.67
N CYS A 304 -7.28 -5.17 -9.83
CA CYS A 304 -6.26 -4.53 -9.00
C CYS A 304 -6.77 -4.29 -7.58
N ARG A 305 -6.01 -4.80 -6.61
CA ARG A 305 -6.30 -4.65 -5.17
C ARG A 305 -5.05 -4.19 -4.42
N HIS A 306 -4.11 -3.63 -5.16
CA HIS A 306 -2.82 -3.22 -4.62
C HIS A 306 -3.01 -2.11 -3.58
N TYR A 307 -2.38 -2.28 -2.41
CA TYR A 307 -2.62 -1.40 -1.26
C TYR A 307 -2.26 0.07 -1.54
N ALA A 308 -1.21 0.32 -2.30
CA ALA A 308 -0.83 1.70 -2.66
C ALA A 308 -1.85 2.32 -3.62
N ALA A 309 -2.29 1.56 -4.65
CA ALA A 309 -3.29 2.04 -5.58
C ALA A 309 -4.64 2.27 -4.89
N GLY A 310 -5.00 1.37 -3.97
CA GLY A 310 -6.19 1.52 -3.14
C GLY A 310 -6.12 2.79 -2.30
N SER A 311 -4.99 3.06 -1.72
CA SER A 311 -4.79 4.29 -0.92
C SER A 311 -4.98 5.53 -1.76
N ALA A 312 -4.46 5.56 -2.94
CA ALA A 312 -4.67 6.67 -3.86
C ALA A 312 -6.14 6.87 -4.24
N UNK A 313 -6.80 5.84 -4.33
CA UNK A 313 -8.09 5.87 -4.70
C UNK A 313 -8.96 6.43 -3.77
N VAL A 314 -8.83 5.97 -2.63
CA VAL A 314 -9.72 6.41 -1.54
C VAL A 314 -9.37 7.83 -1.08
N THR A 315 -8.09 8.12 -0.95
CA THR A 315 -7.66 9.47 -0.52
C THR A 315 -8.17 10.55 -1.47
N ALA A 316 -8.13 10.31 -2.77
CA ALA A 316 -8.58 11.26 -3.77
C ALA A 316 -10.10 11.50 -3.75
N ARG A 317 -10.85 10.62 -3.07
CA ARG A 317 -12.32 10.73 -2.99
C ARG A 317 -12.80 11.36 -1.69
N MET A 318 -11.96 12.17 -1.08
CA MET A 318 -12.26 12.84 0.20
C MET A 318 -13.60 13.58 0.16
N PHE A 319 -13.84 14.38 -0.89
CA PHE A 319 -15.05 15.18 -0.95
C PHE A 319 -16.33 14.34 -1.04
N ARG A 320 -16.22 13.16 -1.63
CA ARG A 320 -17.35 12.23 -1.68
C ARG A 320 -17.67 11.69 -0.28
N HIS A 321 -16.65 11.37 0.48
CA HIS A 321 -16.80 10.89 1.86
C HIS A 321 -17.23 12.03 2.80
N ALA A 322 -16.89 13.26 2.49
CA ALA A 322 -17.24 14.44 3.29
C ALA A 322 -18.70 14.88 3.11
N SER A 323 -19.55 14.00 2.59
CA SER A 323 -20.99 14.22 2.46
C SER A 323 -21.79 13.72 3.66
N ASP A 324 -21.16 12.97 4.56
CA ASP A 324 -21.82 12.38 5.72
C ASP A 324 -20.77 12.09 6.81
N PRO A 325 -21.08 12.32 8.10
CA PRO A 325 -20.10 12.13 9.17
C PRO A 325 -19.53 10.72 9.26
N ASP A 326 -20.35 9.68 9.06
CA ASP A 326 -19.90 8.29 9.18
C ASP A 326 -19.03 7.90 8.00
N LEU A 327 -19.39 8.36 6.80
CA LEU A 327 -18.54 8.22 5.62
C LEU A 327 -17.18 8.88 5.85
N PHE A 328 -17.20 10.08 6.41
CA PHE A 328 -15.96 10.81 6.65
C PHE A 328 -15.11 10.13 7.72
N ARG A 329 -15.72 9.54 8.74
CA ARG A 329 -14.98 8.71 9.72
C ARG A 329 -14.30 7.54 9.03
N SER A 330 -14.99 6.87 8.13
CA SER A 330 -14.40 5.75 7.35
C SER A 330 -13.20 6.21 6.52
N TRP A 331 -13.34 7.37 5.89
CA TRP A 331 -12.25 7.95 5.11
C TRP A 331 -11.05 8.30 6.01
N LEU A 332 -11.32 8.88 7.20
CA LEU A 332 -10.28 9.18 8.17
C LEU A 332 -9.56 7.91 8.65
N ASP A 333 -10.30 6.84 8.89
CA ASP A 333 -9.74 5.55 9.29
C ASP A 333 -8.80 5.03 8.19
N TYR A 334 -9.26 5.11 6.94
CA TYR A 334 -8.49 4.65 5.80
C TYR A 334 -7.18 5.45 5.66
N VAL A 335 -7.27 6.78 5.68
CA VAL A 335 -6.10 7.64 5.50
C VAL A 335 -5.15 7.54 6.69
N ASN A 336 -5.68 7.39 7.91
CA ASN A 336 -4.84 7.16 9.09
C ASN A 336 -4.04 5.86 8.95
N THR A 337 -4.67 4.82 8.43
CA THR A 337 -3.98 3.55 8.10
C THR A 337 -2.85 3.80 7.10
N TYR A 338 -3.14 4.53 6.03
CA TYR A 338 -2.12 4.88 5.04
C TYR A 338 -0.93 5.58 5.69
N LEU A 339 -1.19 6.57 6.54
CA LEU A 339 -0.12 7.32 7.20
C LEU A 339 0.68 6.43 8.15
N ALA A 340 0.02 5.56 8.88
CA ALA A 340 0.70 4.62 9.79
C ALA A 340 1.60 3.64 9.03
N VAL A 341 1.14 3.17 7.89
CA VAL A 341 1.88 2.20 7.07
C VAL A 341 3.06 2.86 6.34
N TRP A 342 2.85 4.07 5.79
CA TRP A 342 3.80 4.66 4.84
C TRP A 342 4.70 5.74 5.44
N VAL A 343 4.22 6.48 6.46
CA VAL A 343 4.86 7.74 6.85
C VAL A 343 5.25 7.76 8.34
N MET A 344 4.30 7.42 9.22
CA MET A 344 4.51 7.57 10.65
C MET A 344 5.37 6.43 11.20
N LYS A 345 6.32 6.79 12.07
CA LYS A 345 7.13 5.81 12.79
C LYS A 345 6.48 5.49 14.13
N TYR A 346 6.79 4.33 14.67
CA TYR A 346 6.23 3.89 15.95
C TYR A 346 7.30 3.79 17.01
N GLU A 347 6.92 4.10 18.23
CA GLU A 347 7.67 3.68 19.39
C GLU A 347 7.08 2.36 19.90
N LYS A 348 7.91 1.57 20.55
CA LYS A 348 7.48 0.28 21.08
C LYS A 348 6.31 0.49 22.07
N GLY A 349 5.23 -0.21 21.83
CA GLY A 349 4.04 -0.13 22.65
C GLY A 349 3.04 0.96 22.26
N GLU A 350 3.37 1.80 21.29
CA GLU A 350 2.46 2.86 20.86
C GLU A 350 1.32 2.29 20.01
N ASN A 351 0.10 2.62 20.38
CA ASN A 351 -1.08 2.28 19.58
C ASN A 351 -1.41 3.48 18.67
N LEU A 352 -0.90 3.43 17.45
CA LEU A 352 -1.04 4.54 16.49
C LEU A 352 -2.42 4.61 15.86
N ILE A 353 -3.13 3.50 15.86
CA ILE A 353 -4.45 3.44 15.23
C ILE A 353 -5.47 3.16 16.30
N ASN A 354 -6.10 4.22 16.74
CA ASN A 354 -7.28 4.08 17.57
C ASN A 354 -8.40 3.69 16.60
N GLN A 355 -8.62 2.40 16.49
CA GLN A 355 -9.64 1.87 15.57
C GLN A 355 -10.94 1.72 16.34
N PRO A 356 -11.85 2.67 16.24
CA PRO A 356 -13.18 2.39 16.73
C PRO A 356 -13.75 1.25 15.87
N VAL A 357 -14.31 0.27 16.54
CA VAL A 357 -15.03 -0.78 15.84
C VAL A 357 -16.17 -0.10 15.09
N ALA A 358 -16.25 -0.31 13.80
CA ALA A 358 -17.33 0.26 13.00
C ALA A 358 -18.66 -0.21 13.60
N PRO A 359 -19.63 0.68 13.81
CA PRO A 359 -20.92 0.25 14.32
C PRO A 359 -21.55 -0.82 13.43
N PRO A 360 -22.31 -1.74 14.01
CA PRO A 360 -23.05 -2.71 13.19
C PRO A 360 -23.92 -1.99 12.16
N GLY A 361 -23.89 -2.48 10.94
CA GLY A 361 -24.61 -1.85 9.85
C GLY A 361 -23.86 -0.67 9.22
N TYR A 362 -22.63 -0.44 9.64
CA TYR A 362 -21.78 0.59 9.03
C TYR A 362 -21.63 0.26 7.55
N ALA A 363 -22.12 1.15 6.72
CA ALA A 363 -22.04 0.94 5.29
C ALA A 363 -20.59 0.98 4.87
N VAL A 364 -20.17 -0.10 4.37
CA VAL A 364 -18.77 -0.26 4.04
C VAL A 364 -18.69 -0.10 2.53
N PHE A 365 -18.09 0.94 2.11
CA PHE A 365 -18.05 1.41 0.73
C PHE A 365 -16.84 0.93 -0.01
#